data_5a0d4061369b1ec512b0dee798a3598c
#
_entry.id   5a0d4061369b1ec512b0dee798a3598c
#
_cell.length_a   1.000
_cell.length_b   1.000
_cell.length_c   1.000
_cell.angle_alpha   90.00
_cell.angle_beta   90.00
_cell.angle_gamma   90.00
#
_symmetry.space_group_name_H-M   'P 1'
#
loop_
_entity.id
_entity.type
_entity.pdbx_description
1 polymer ?
#
loop_
_entity_poly.entity_id
_entity_poly.type
_entity_poly.pdbx_seq_one_letter_code
_entity_poly.pdbx_strand_id
1 'polypeptide(L)'
;LHDSGLVDVLRQVGQPLLGVCLGMQLLFERSAEDGGTECLGLLAGEVVPIPPAPGVRVPHMGWNTLTTVREDPLTTGLPDGTRAYFVHSFAVPVTADTLQTTEYSGVWSAVVRHGNRWGAQFHPERSTSAGSRLLTNFLLEVSP
;
A
#
# COMPACT_ATOMS: atom_id res chain seq x y z
N LEU A 1 2.33 4.05 -17.56
CA LEU A 1 0.95 3.54 -17.63
C LEU A 1 0.11 4.31 -18.66
N HIS A 2 0.17 5.64 -18.63
CA HIS A 2 -0.67 6.46 -19.52
C HIS A 2 -0.39 6.16 -21.00
N ASP A 3 0.89 6.02 -21.36
CA ASP A 3 1.31 5.81 -22.74
C ASP A 3 0.93 4.43 -23.29
N SER A 4 0.69 3.46 -22.42
CA SER A 4 0.37 2.08 -22.82
C SER A 4 -1.14 1.79 -22.91
N GLY A 5 -1.99 2.76 -22.51
CA GLY A 5 -3.43 2.55 -22.45
C GLY A 5 -3.89 1.70 -21.28
N LEU A 6 -2.99 1.29 -20.39
CA LEU A 6 -3.33 0.44 -19.24
C LEU A 6 -4.16 1.19 -18.19
N VAL A 7 -4.08 2.51 -18.14
CA VAL A 7 -4.85 3.31 -17.17
C VAL A 7 -6.34 3.03 -17.31
N ASP A 8 -6.87 3.11 -18.53
CA ASP A 8 -8.29 2.90 -18.76
C ASP A 8 -8.70 1.45 -18.47
N VAL A 9 -7.85 0.49 -18.85
CA VAL A 9 -8.09 -0.93 -18.58
C VAL A 9 -8.17 -1.17 -17.06
N LEU A 10 -7.19 -0.65 -16.29
CA LEU A 10 -7.15 -0.85 -14.84
C LEU A 10 -8.30 -0.14 -14.13
N ARG A 11 -8.72 1.03 -14.61
CA ARG A 11 -9.86 1.73 -14.03
C ARG A 11 -11.17 0.97 -14.21
N GLN A 12 -11.28 0.21 -15.28
CA GLN A 12 -12.51 -0.51 -15.63
C GLN A 12 -12.51 -1.96 -15.18
N VAL A 13 -11.38 -2.44 -14.65
CA VAL A 13 -11.26 -3.82 -14.18
C VAL A 13 -12.25 -4.07 -13.03
N GLY A 14 -13.12 -5.06 -13.21
CA GLY A 14 -14.07 -5.48 -12.20
C GLY A 14 -13.54 -6.57 -11.27
N GLN A 15 -12.45 -7.21 -11.65
CA GLN A 15 -11.83 -8.26 -10.84
C GLN A 15 -11.12 -7.65 -9.63
N PRO A 16 -10.99 -8.42 -8.55
CA PRO A 16 -10.17 -8.01 -7.40
C PRO A 16 -8.74 -7.68 -7.80
N LEU A 17 -8.20 -6.61 -7.25
CA LEU A 17 -6.89 -6.09 -7.59
C LEU A 17 -6.09 -5.79 -6.34
N LEU A 18 -4.87 -6.32 -6.27
CA LEU A 18 -3.93 -6.01 -5.19
C LEU A 18 -2.72 -5.28 -5.77
N GLY A 19 -2.53 -4.02 -5.37
CA GLY A 19 -1.34 -3.24 -5.72
C GLY A 19 -0.27 -3.41 -4.65
N VAL A 20 0.97 -3.68 -5.07
CA VAL A 20 2.11 -3.89 -4.17
C VAL A 20 3.13 -2.79 -4.38
N CYS A 21 3.57 -2.16 -3.31
CA CYS A 21 4.56 -1.10 -3.28
C CYS A 21 4.16 0.06 -4.22
N LEU A 22 4.86 0.26 -5.33
CA LEU A 22 4.48 1.24 -6.34
C LEU A 22 3.07 0.99 -6.87
N GLY A 23 2.68 -0.28 -7.02
CA GLY A 23 1.33 -0.64 -7.45
C GLY A 23 0.25 -0.15 -6.50
N MET A 24 0.48 -0.17 -5.19
CA MET A 24 -0.43 0.44 -4.22
C MET A 24 -0.53 1.94 -4.45
N GLN A 25 0.59 2.62 -4.62
CA GLN A 25 0.62 4.07 -4.82
C GLN A 25 -0.13 4.50 -6.07
N LEU A 26 -0.07 3.69 -7.13
CA LEU A 26 -0.79 3.96 -8.37
C LEU A 26 -2.32 3.89 -8.24
N LEU A 27 -2.84 3.25 -7.21
CA LEU A 27 -4.29 3.18 -6.96
C LEU A 27 -4.89 4.53 -6.55
N PHE A 28 -4.10 5.43 -6.01
CA PHE A 28 -4.55 6.70 -5.48
C PHE A 28 -4.79 7.73 -6.59
N GLU A 29 -5.21 8.93 -6.22
CA GLU A 29 -5.58 9.96 -7.18
C GLU A 29 -4.35 10.57 -7.85
N ARG A 30 -3.29 10.81 -7.06
CA ARG A 30 -2.12 11.55 -7.51
C ARG A 30 -0.90 11.18 -6.69
N SER A 31 0.28 11.26 -7.31
CA SER A 31 1.57 11.16 -6.64
C SER A 31 2.38 12.43 -6.85
N ALA A 32 3.08 12.88 -5.81
CA ALA A 32 4.01 14.00 -5.90
C ALA A 32 5.34 13.63 -6.56
N GLU A 33 5.56 12.34 -6.85
CA GLU A 33 6.78 11.85 -7.49
C GLU A 33 6.96 12.46 -8.88
N ASP A 34 8.20 12.72 -9.26
CA ASP A 34 8.58 13.30 -10.57
C ASP A 34 7.83 14.61 -10.89
N GLY A 35 7.64 15.47 -9.87
CA GLY A 35 6.99 16.76 -10.06
C GLY A 35 5.47 16.70 -10.10
N GLY A 36 4.90 15.53 -9.86
CA GLY A 36 3.47 15.31 -9.83
C GLY A 36 2.98 14.49 -11.00
N THR A 37 2.31 13.38 -10.67
CA THR A 37 1.77 12.44 -11.65
C THR A 37 0.35 12.07 -11.27
N GLU A 38 -0.57 12.17 -12.24
CA GLU A 38 -1.93 11.67 -12.05
C GLU A 38 -1.91 10.15 -12.09
N CYS A 39 -2.57 9.52 -11.11
CA CYS A 39 -2.62 8.08 -10.97
C CYS A 39 -4.01 7.53 -11.33
N LEU A 40 -4.35 6.32 -10.86
CA LEU A 40 -5.59 5.67 -11.29
C LEU A 40 -6.87 6.26 -10.69
N GLY A 41 -6.78 6.87 -9.51
CA GLY A 41 -7.93 7.48 -8.85
C GLY A 41 -8.96 6.47 -8.33
N LEU A 42 -8.54 5.25 -8.03
CA LEU A 42 -9.42 4.22 -7.49
C LEU A 42 -9.61 4.34 -5.99
N LEU A 43 -8.64 4.93 -5.30
CA LEU A 43 -8.71 5.26 -3.87
C LEU A 43 -8.48 6.76 -3.69
N ALA A 44 -9.20 7.37 -2.75
CA ALA A 44 -9.00 8.78 -2.44
C ALA A 44 -7.69 8.99 -1.68
N GLY A 45 -6.95 10.00 -2.06
CA GLY A 45 -5.70 10.38 -1.39
C GLY A 45 -4.58 10.69 -2.36
N GLU A 46 -3.50 11.21 -1.80
CA GLU A 46 -2.31 11.61 -2.57
C GLU A 46 -1.07 10.97 -1.98
N VAL A 47 -0.20 10.47 -2.84
CA VAL A 47 1.11 9.94 -2.46
C VAL A 47 2.08 11.12 -2.32
N VAL A 48 2.72 11.25 -1.16
CA VAL A 48 3.60 12.36 -0.83
C VAL A 48 5.00 11.87 -0.43
N PRO A 49 6.04 12.73 -0.54
CA PRO A 49 7.37 12.32 -0.10
C PRO A 49 7.39 12.13 1.42
N ILE A 50 8.15 11.12 1.86
CA ILE A 50 8.43 10.95 3.30
C ILE A 50 9.33 12.10 3.71
N PRO A 51 8.95 12.90 4.73
CA PRO A 51 9.77 14.04 5.13
C PRO A 51 11.07 13.58 5.77
N PRO A 52 12.22 14.15 5.37
CA PRO A 52 13.47 13.85 6.04
C PRO A 52 13.47 14.43 7.46
N ALA A 53 14.15 13.76 8.37
CA ALA A 53 14.29 14.19 9.76
C ALA A 53 15.65 13.75 10.28
N PRO A 54 16.18 14.37 11.36
CA PRO A 54 17.44 13.92 11.94
C PRO A 54 17.39 12.44 12.31
N GLY A 55 18.39 11.68 11.83
CA GLY A 55 18.47 10.24 12.08
C GLY A 55 17.53 9.39 11.23
N VAL A 56 16.77 10.00 10.32
CA VAL A 56 15.83 9.29 9.44
C VAL A 56 16.36 9.30 8.02
N ARG A 57 16.54 8.12 7.45
CA ARG A 57 16.97 7.96 6.05
C ARG A 57 15.76 7.84 5.14
N VAL A 58 15.84 8.46 3.97
CA VAL A 58 14.90 8.27 2.86
C VAL A 58 15.67 7.70 1.69
N PRO A 59 15.28 6.53 1.14
CA PRO A 59 14.02 5.81 1.37
C PRO A 59 13.91 5.13 2.72
N HIS A 60 12.69 4.90 3.17
CA HIS A 60 12.37 3.96 4.24
C HIS A 60 12.75 2.57 3.74
N MET A 61 13.79 1.99 4.29
CA MET A 61 14.34 0.72 3.83
C MET A 61 14.60 -0.19 5.02
N GLY A 62 13.94 -1.34 5.05
CA GLY A 62 14.13 -2.32 6.10
C GLY A 62 12.82 -2.81 6.70
N TRP A 63 12.95 -3.54 7.82
CA TRP A 63 11.84 -4.10 8.55
C TRP A 63 11.19 -3.05 9.45
N ASN A 64 9.88 -3.01 9.46
CA ASN A 64 9.12 -2.15 10.35
C ASN A 64 7.82 -2.85 10.76
N THR A 65 7.16 -2.33 11.78
CA THR A 65 5.99 -2.96 12.35
C THR A 65 4.70 -2.39 11.78
N LEU A 66 3.65 -3.23 11.78
CA LEU A 66 2.30 -2.88 11.35
C LEU A 66 1.42 -2.63 12.56
N THR A 67 0.51 -1.67 12.45
CA THR A 67 -0.50 -1.38 13.45
C THR A 67 -1.88 -1.39 12.79
N THR A 68 -2.83 -2.13 13.33
CA THR A 68 -4.17 -2.25 12.77
C THR A 68 -4.99 -1.01 13.10
N VAL A 69 -5.61 -0.43 12.08
CA VAL A 69 -6.56 0.68 12.20
C VAL A 69 -7.98 0.17 12.05
N ARG A 70 -8.19 -0.74 11.08
CA ARG A 70 -9.48 -1.33 10.79
C ARG A 70 -9.32 -2.80 10.44
N GLU A 71 -10.13 -3.66 11.06
CA GLU A 71 -10.11 -5.08 10.77
C GLU A 71 -10.61 -5.37 9.36
N ASP A 72 -9.97 -6.33 8.71
CA ASP A 72 -10.33 -6.75 7.34
C ASP A 72 -9.81 -8.18 7.12
N PRO A 73 -10.51 -9.00 6.32
CA PRO A 73 -10.03 -10.35 6.00
C PRO A 73 -8.63 -10.39 5.42
N LEU A 74 -8.20 -9.35 4.70
CA LEU A 74 -6.85 -9.30 4.12
C LEU A 74 -5.77 -9.33 5.19
N THR A 75 -6.02 -8.74 6.35
CA THR A 75 -5.02 -8.61 7.41
C THR A 75 -5.22 -9.63 8.55
N THR A 76 -6.07 -10.63 8.35
CA THR A 76 -6.23 -11.72 9.31
C THR A 76 -4.90 -12.44 9.54
N GLY A 77 -4.50 -12.57 10.80
CA GLY A 77 -3.22 -13.18 11.15
C GLY A 77 -2.03 -12.25 11.05
N LEU A 78 -2.27 -10.94 10.89
CA LEU A 78 -1.24 -9.89 10.91
C LEU A 78 -1.52 -8.95 12.09
N PRO A 79 -1.32 -9.38 13.34
CA PRO A 79 -1.62 -8.55 14.51
C PRO A 79 -0.64 -7.37 14.63
N ASP A 80 -0.97 -6.42 15.49
CA ASP A 80 -0.08 -5.31 15.82
C ASP A 80 1.30 -5.81 16.23
N GLY A 81 2.33 -5.17 15.71
CA GLY A 81 3.71 -5.59 15.93
C GLY A 81 4.24 -6.56 14.89
N THR A 82 3.40 -7.05 13.98
CA THR A 82 3.86 -7.85 12.85
C THR A 82 4.86 -7.04 12.03
N ARG A 83 5.97 -7.66 11.65
CA ARG A 83 7.04 -6.99 10.90
C ARG A 83 6.91 -7.29 9.41
N ALA A 84 7.11 -6.24 8.61
CA ALA A 84 7.11 -6.34 7.16
C ALA A 84 8.29 -5.55 6.59
N TYR A 85 8.69 -5.86 5.37
CA TYR A 85 9.85 -5.23 4.73
C TYR A 85 9.41 -4.13 3.77
N PHE A 86 9.96 -2.92 4.00
CA PHE A 86 9.63 -1.71 3.25
C PHE A 86 10.82 -1.19 2.46
N VAL A 87 10.56 -0.68 1.26
CA VAL A 87 11.52 0.10 0.47
C VAL A 87 10.72 1.13 -0.31
N HIS A 88 10.63 2.37 0.20
CA HIS A 88 9.91 3.43 -0.50
C HIS A 88 10.34 4.81 -0.02
N SER A 89 10.29 5.79 -0.93
CA SER A 89 10.59 7.20 -0.64
C SER A 89 9.34 8.06 -0.56
N PHE A 90 8.24 7.58 -1.13
CA PHE A 90 6.93 8.22 -1.11
C PHE A 90 5.94 7.34 -0.37
N ALA A 91 4.96 7.94 0.26
CA ALA A 91 4.01 7.23 1.10
C ALA A 91 2.64 7.88 1.05
N VAL A 92 1.64 7.15 1.51
CA VAL A 92 0.26 7.63 1.57
C VAL A 92 -0.11 7.90 3.01
N PRO A 93 -0.57 9.12 3.33
CA PRO A 93 -1.13 9.39 4.66
C PRO A 93 -2.33 8.51 4.98
N VAL A 94 -2.70 8.44 6.25
CA VAL A 94 -3.87 7.66 6.69
C VAL A 94 -5.13 8.25 6.06
N THR A 95 -5.96 7.37 5.50
CA THR A 95 -7.26 7.74 4.92
C THR A 95 -8.36 6.85 5.51
N ALA A 96 -9.60 7.06 5.07
CA ALA A 96 -10.72 6.20 5.47
C ALA A 96 -10.55 4.75 4.98
N ASP A 97 -9.71 4.53 3.96
CA ASP A 97 -9.46 3.21 3.38
C ASP A 97 -8.26 2.48 4.01
N THR A 98 -7.59 3.09 4.99
CA THR A 98 -6.42 2.51 5.62
C THR A 98 -6.81 1.36 6.55
N LEU A 99 -6.21 0.19 6.36
CA LEU A 99 -6.41 -0.98 7.21
C LEU A 99 -5.31 -1.08 8.26
N GLN A 100 -4.05 -0.90 7.85
CA GLN A 100 -2.90 -0.93 8.75
C GLN A 100 -1.95 0.21 8.43
N THR A 101 -1.24 0.65 9.46
CA THR A 101 -0.24 1.74 9.36
C THR A 101 1.14 1.24 9.74
N THR A 102 2.14 2.00 9.32
CA THR A 102 3.51 1.89 9.81
C THR A 102 4.00 3.29 10.15
N GLU A 103 4.92 3.38 11.11
CA GLU A 103 5.46 4.66 11.55
C GLU A 103 6.90 4.82 11.08
N TYR A 104 7.17 5.88 10.33
CA TYR A 104 8.51 6.21 9.85
C TYR A 104 8.56 7.68 9.45
N SER A 105 9.04 8.54 10.35
CA SER A 105 9.01 10.00 10.16
C SER A 105 7.59 10.50 9.85
N GLY A 106 6.61 9.87 10.47
CA GLY A 106 5.18 10.10 10.28
C GLY A 106 4.44 8.78 10.32
N VAL A 107 3.12 8.84 10.24
CA VAL A 107 2.27 7.64 10.21
C VAL A 107 1.72 7.47 8.80
N TRP A 108 1.98 6.32 8.20
CA TRP A 108 1.68 6.06 6.80
C TRP A 108 0.81 4.82 6.62
N SER A 109 -0.01 4.83 5.58
CA SER A 109 -0.79 3.65 5.20
C SER A 109 0.14 2.53 4.74
N ALA A 110 0.07 1.38 5.41
CA ALA A 110 0.81 0.19 5.04
C ALA A 110 -0.05 -0.79 4.24
N VAL A 111 -1.33 -0.90 4.58
CA VAL A 111 -2.31 -1.72 3.88
C VAL A 111 -3.59 -0.92 3.74
N VAL A 112 -4.18 -0.95 2.55
CA VAL A 112 -5.42 -0.22 2.23
C VAL A 112 -6.41 -1.12 1.50
N ARG A 113 -7.69 -0.74 1.56
CA ARG A 113 -8.76 -1.38 0.79
C ARG A 113 -9.89 -0.42 0.49
N HIS A 114 -10.35 -0.42 -0.75
CA HIS A 114 -11.61 0.23 -1.16
C HIS A 114 -12.34 -0.71 -2.12
N GLY A 115 -13.47 -1.27 -1.67
CA GLY A 115 -14.21 -2.25 -2.46
C GLY A 115 -13.37 -3.50 -2.71
N ASN A 116 -13.17 -3.85 -3.96
CA ASN A 116 -12.35 -4.99 -4.38
C ASN A 116 -10.94 -4.56 -4.84
N ARG A 117 -10.46 -3.43 -4.35
CA ARG A 117 -9.11 -2.94 -4.60
C ARG A 117 -8.36 -2.86 -3.28
N TRP A 118 -7.26 -3.57 -3.21
CA TRP A 118 -6.39 -3.64 -2.03
C TRP A 118 -4.99 -3.16 -2.38
N GLY A 119 -4.27 -2.69 -1.39
CA GLY A 119 -2.88 -2.30 -1.57
C GLY A 119 -2.03 -2.62 -0.36
N ALA A 120 -0.76 -2.97 -0.60
CA ALA A 120 0.26 -3.13 0.44
C ALA A 120 1.49 -2.32 0.05
N GLN A 121 1.96 -1.45 0.94
CA GLN A 121 3.15 -0.64 0.70
C GLN A 121 4.42 -1.48 0.83
N PHE A 122 4.44 -2.44 1.74
CA PHE A 122 5.58 -3.32 1.90
C PHE A 122 5.64 -4.35 0.76
N HIS A 123 6.77 -5.07 0.71
CA HIS A 123 7.00 -6.12 -0.27
C HIS A 123 6.63 -7.47 0.35
N PRO A 124 5.47 -8.06 0.00
CA PRO A 124 5.08 -9.37 0.55
C PRO A 124 6.10 -10.46 0.26
N GLU A 125 6.71 -10.43 -0.93
CA GLU A 125 7.72 -11.41 -1.36
C GLU A 125 9.00 -11.35 -0.53
N ARG A 126 9.22 -10.24 0.20
CA ARG A 126 10.39 -10.05 1.06
C ARG A 126 10.04 -9.99 2.54
N SER A 127 8.78 -10.19 2.89
CA SER A 127 8.29 -10.04 4.26
C SER A 127 8.04 -11.38 4.96
N THR A 128 8.62 -12.45 4.46
CA THR A 128 8.55 -13.81 5.02
C THR A 128 7.13 -14.24 5.37
N SER A 129 6.85 -14.64 6.62
CA SER A 129 5.53 -15.15 7.00
C SER A 129 4.42 -14.10 6.91
N ALA A 130 4.71 -12.83 7.17
CA ALA A 130 3.72 -11.75 7.04
C ALA A 130 3.29 -11.59 5.58
N GLY A 131 4.23 -11.61 4.66
CA GLY A 131 3.94 -11.52 3.24
C GLY A 131 3.18 -12.73 2.71
N SER A 132 3.59 -13.91 3.10
CA SER A 132 2.90 -15.15 2.74
C SER A 132 1.46 -15.15 3.25
N ARG A 133 1.23 -14.70 4.47
CA ARG A 133 -0.11 -14.60 5.06
C ARG A 133 -0.97 -13.60 4.30
N LEU A 134 -0.45 -12.43 3.98
CA LEU A 134 -1.19 -11.43 3.23
C LEU A 134 -1.64 -11.96 1.87
N LEU A 135 -0.72 -12.57 1.12
CA LEU A 135 -1.01 -13.12 -0.21
C LEU A 135 -2.03 -14.26 -0.13
N THR A 136 -1.90 -15.13 0.88
CA THR A 136 -2.87 -16.20 1.12
C THR A 136 -4.25 -15.63 1.42
N ASN A 137 -4.32 -14.61 2.27
CA ASN A 137 -5.59 -13.95 2.60
C ASN A 137 -6.23 -13.34 1.37
N PHE A 138 -5.43 -12.70 0.51
CA PHE A 138 -5.95 -12.14 -0.74
C PHE A 138 -6.54 -13.22 -1.63
N LEU A 139 -5.83 -14.33 -1.83
CA LEU A 139 -6.31 -15.44 -2.65
C LEU A 139 -7.61 -16.05 -2.10
N LEU A 140 -7.73 -16.17 -0.79
CA LEU A 140 -8.95 -16.66 -0.15
C LEU A 140 -10.12 -15.70 -0.34
N GLU A 141 -9.85 -14.40 -0.26
CA GLU A 141 -10.88 -13.36 -0.39
C GLU A 141 -11.46 -13.30 -1.81
N VAL A 142 -10.64 -13.59 -2.83
CA VAL A 142 -11.06 -13.53 -4.23
C VAL A 142 -11.52 -14.87 -4.78
N SER A 143 -11.41 -15.94 -4.02
CA SER A 143 -11.87 -17.27 -4.43
C SER A 143 -13.39 -17.33 -4.37
N PRO A 144 -14.05 -17.91 -5.41
CA PRO A 144 -15.50 -18.08 -5.41
C PRO A 144 -15.99 -19.02 -4.32
#